data_72d31fc061200f1c4be6460bc9a2749a
#
_entry.id   72d31fc061200f1c4be6460bc9a2749a
#
_cell.length_a   1.000
_cell.length_b   1.000
_cell.length_c   1.000
_cell.angle_alpha   90.00
_cell.angle_beta   90.00
_cell.angle_gamma   90.00
#
_symmetry.space_group_name_H-M   'P 1'
#
loop_
_entity.id
_entity.type
_entity.pdbx_description
1 polymer ?
#
loop_
_entity_poly.entity_id
_entity_poly.type
_entity_poly.pdbx_seq_one_letter_code
_entity_poly.pdbx_strand_id
1 'polypeptide(L)'
;MNNLLCVKDLNLWYGPMQALKSVSMDIPEKSITALIGPSGCGKSTFLKTLDRMNDLVPNVRIQGQILYDGHDIFAPDVDVNALRREIGMVFQKPNPFPMSIYDNVAYGPRTHGVRDRAELDGIVEQSLRGAAIWYEVKDRLKKSALGLSGGQQQRLCIARALAVQPRILLMDEPTSALDPISTSRIEELATQLKEQYTIIIVTHNMQQALRISDQTAFFLLGELIEYDATQKLFYQPKEKRTEDYITGRFG
;
A
#
# COMPACT_ATOMS: atom_id res chain seq x y z
N MET A 1 -5.37 -20.56 3.93
CA MET A 1 -4.95 -19.20 4.35
C MET A 1 -6.22 -18.42 4.64
N ASN A 2 -6.26 -17.66 5.73
CA ASN A 2 -7.38 -16.75 5.97
C ASN A 2 -7.25 -15.53 5.06
N ASN A 3 -8.34 -15.16 4.39
CA ASN A 3 -8.39 -13.91 3.61
C ASN A 3 -8.72 -12.76 4.56
N LEU A 4 -7.86 -11.74 4.58
CA LEU A 4 -8.07 -10.55 5.41
C LEU A 4 -8.99 -9.55 4.73
N LEU A 5 -8.87 -9.43 3.40
CA LEU A 5 -9.77 -8.65 2.56
C LEU A 5 -10.42 -9.54 1.51
N CYS A 6 -11.75 -9.40 1.35
CA CYS A 6 -12.51 -10.04 0.27
C CYS A 6 -13.25 -8.95 -0.51
N VAL A 7 -12.88 -8.78 -1.77
CA VAL A 7 -13.51 -7.81 -2.69
C VAL A 7 -14.47 -8.55 -3.61
N LYS A 8 -15.71 -8.04 -3.71
CA LYS A 8 -16.77 -8.67 -4.52
C LYS A 8 -17.43 -7.65 -5.43
N ASP A 9 -17.35 -7.88 -6.72
CA ASP A 9 -18.01 -7.12 -7.80
C ASP A 9 -17.82 -5.60 -7.64
N LEU A 10 -16.58 -5.17 -7.28
CA LEU A 10 -16.27 -3.77 -7.05
C LEU A 10 -16.29 -3.00 -8.37
N ASN A 11 -17.16 -2.00 -8.41
CA ASN A 11 -17.27 -1.03 -9.50
C ASN A 11 -17.06 0.37 -8.95
N LEU A 12 -16.32 1.21 -9.67
CA LEU A 12 -16.08 2.61 -9.27
C LEU A 12 -16.14 3.55 -10.47
N TRP A 13 -16.80 4.67 -10.28
CA TRP A 13 -16.87 5.76 -11.27
C TRP A 13 -16.39 7.07 -10.69
N TYR A 14 -15.67 7.83 -11.49
CA TYR A 14 -15.38 9.25 -11.30
C TYR A 14 -16.26 10.05 -12.26
N GLY A 15 -17.37 10.61 -11.77
CA GLY A 15 -18.39 11.18 -12.64
C GLY A 15 -18.91 10.17 -13.68
N PRO A 16 -18.79 10.45 -14.99
CA PRO A 16 -19.23 9.51 -16.05
C PRO A 16 -18.23 8.39 -16.34
N MET A 17 -16.96 8.51 -15.92
CA MET A 17 -15.90 7.57 -16.27
C MET A 17 -15.88 6.40 -15.29
N GLN A 18 -16.07 5.19 -15.78
CA GLN A 18 -15.91 3.96 -15.00
C GLN A 18 -14.42 3.58 -14.91
N ALA A 19 -13.87 3.63 -13.71
CA ALA A 19 -12.47 3.35 -13.43
C ALA A 19 -12.21 1.91 -12.98
N LEU A 20 -13.20 1.26 -12.34
CA LEU A 20 -13.15 -0.15 -11.96
C LEU A 20 -14.42 -0.85 -12.42
N LYS A 21 -14.29 -2.10 -12.94
CA LYS A 21 -15.34 -2.88 -13.54
C LYS A 21 -15.37 -4.28 -12.95
N SER A 22 -16.34 -4.54 -12.07
CA SER A 22 -16.62 -5.85 -11.44
C SER A 22 -15.38 -6.57 -10.92
N VAL A 23 -14.50 -5.82 -10.21
CA VAL A 23 -13.27 -6.40 -9.66
C VAL A 23 -13.62 -7.27 -8.45
N SER A 24 -13.21 -8.55 -8.51
CA SER A 24 -13.39 -9.51 -7.41
C SER A 24 -12.07 -10.21 -7.14
N MET A 25 -11.58 -10.14 -5.89
CA MET A 25 -10.36 -10.83 -5.45
C MET A 25 -10.29 -10.95 -3.92
N ASP A 26 -9.62 -11.98 -3.47
CA ASP A 26 -9.35 -12.24 -2.07
C ASP A 26 -7.86 -11.97 -1.77
N ILE A 27 -7.59 -11.26 -0.69
CA ILE A 27 -6.22 -10.91 -0.28
C ILE A 27 -5.88 -11.68 1.00
N PRO A 28 -4.90 -12.61 0.93
CA PRO A 28 -4.49 -13.40 2.08
C PRO A 28 -3.81 -12.55 3.16
N GLU A 29 -4.03 -12.91 4.41
CA GLU A 29 -3.34 -12.28 5.55
C GLU A 29 -1.83 -12.59 5.51
N LYS A 30 -1.00 -11.63 5.96
CA LYS A 30 0.47 -11.75 6.05
C LYS A 30 1.11 -12.22 4.74
N SER A 31 0.74 -11.57 3.66
CA SER A 31 1.26 -11.81 2.32
C SER A 31 1.52 -10.49 1.61
N ILE A 32 2.31 -10.54 0.53
CA ILE A 32 2.45 -9.41 -0.39
C ILE A 32 1.64 -9.71 -1.64
N THR A 33 0.64 -8.88 -1.93
CA THR A 33 -0.12 -8.88 -3.18
C THR A 33 0.34 -7.73 -4.06
N ALA A 34 0.92 -8.01 -5.22
CA ALA A 34 1.29 -6.99 -6.21
C ALA A 34 0.14 -6.72 -7.18
N LEU A 35 -0.12 -5.45 -7.46
CA LEU A 35 -1.03 -5.01 -8.51
C LEU A 35 -0.20 -4.49 -9.67
N ILE A 36 -0.25 -5.17 -10.83
CA ILE A 36 0.49 -4.81 -12.04
C ILE A 36 -0.46 -4.44 -13.18
N GLY A 37 0.04 -3.77 -14.21
CA GLY A 37 -0.71 -3.36 -15.39
C GLY A 37 -0.27 -1.99 -15.90
N PRO A 38 -0.71 -1.57 -17.09
CA PRO A 38 -0.34 -0.29 -17.68
C PRO A 38 -0.81 0.91 -16.85
N SER A 39 -0.23 2.08 -17.11
CA SER A 39 -0.66 3.32 -16.44
C SER A 39 -2.13 3.62 -16.74
N GLY A 40 -2.87 4.09 -15.72
CA GLY A 40 -4.29 4.43 -15.87
C GLY A 40 -5.26 3.25 -15.89
N CYS A 41 -4.81 1.99 -15.70
CA CYS A 41 -5.70 0.82 -15.75
C CYS A 41 -6.52 0.57 -14.46
N GLY A 42 -6.44 1.44 -13.43
CA GLY A 42 -7.27 1.36 -12.23
C GLY A 42 -6.57 0.87 -10.95
N LYS A 43 -5.28 0.48 -10.97
CA LYS A 43 -4.54 -0.06 -9.80
C LYS A 43 -4.58 0.85 -8.57
N SER A 44 -4.17 2.10 -8.73
CA SER A 44 -4.17 3.08 -7.62
C SER A 44 -5.58 3.46 -7.20
N THR A 45 -6.56 3.43 -8.12
CA THR A 45 -7.98 3.59 -7.78
C THR A 45 -8.45 2.43 -6.91
N PHE A 46 -8.14 1.18 -7.30
CA PHE A 46 -8.45 0.00 -6.49
C PHE A 46 -7.78 0.11 -5.10
N LEU A 47 -6.47 0.38 -5.05
CA LEU A 47 -5.72 0.50 -3.81
C LEU A 47 -6.35 1.52 -2.85
N LYS A 48 -6.67 2.73 -3.35
CA LYS A 48 -7.29 3.83 -2.57
C LYS A 48 -8.75 3.57 -2.19
N THR A 49 -9.39 2.57 -2.78
CA THR A 49 -10.74 2.18 -2.37
C THR A 49 -10.70 1.34 -1.09
N LEU A 50 -9.62 0.58 -0.87
CA LEU A 50 -9.48 -0.31 0.28
C LEU A 50 -9.42 0.44 1.63
N ASP A 51 -8.91 1.69 1.65
CA ASP A 51 -8.86 2.56 2.83
C ASP A 51 -9.90 3.71 2.78
N ARG A 52 -10.82 3.64 1.81
CA ARG A 52 -11.87 4.64 1.58
C ARG A 52 -11.34 6.05 1.24
N MET A 53 -10.10 6.17 0.75
CA MET A 53 -9.58 7.47 0.30
C MET A 53 -10.33 8.04 -0.90
N ASN A 54 -10.94 7.19 -1.73
CA ASN A 54 -11.75 7.64 -2.86
C ASN A 54 -13.04 8.36 -2.43
N ASP A 55 -13.50 8.22 -1.19
CA ASP A 55 -14.62 8.98 -0.62
C ASP A 55 -14.35 10.50 -0.61
N LEU A 56 -13.07 10.89 -0.64
CA LEU A 56 -12.65 12.29 -0.67
C LEU A 56 -12.71 12.92 -2.06
N VAL A 57 -12.95 12.11 -3.10
CA VAL A 57 -13.02 12.57 -4.49
C VAL A 57 -14.45 12.98 -4.83
N PRO A 58 -14.69 14.23 -5.29
CA PRO A 58 -16.03 14.66 -5.68
C PRO A 58 -16.63 13.77 -6.78
N ASN A 59 -17.94 13.50 -6.68
CA ASN A 59 -18.71 12.71 -7.65
C ASN A 59 -18.21 11.27 -7.85
N VAL A 60 -17.53 10.69 -6.84
CA VAL A 60 -17.21 9.27 -6.85
C VAL A 60 -18.48 8.45 -6.58
N ARG A 61 -18.65 7.36 -7.30
CA ARG A 61 -19.69 6.36 -7.05
C ARG A 61 -19.03 4.98 -6.97
N ILE A 62 -19.30 4.26 -5.89
CA ILE A 62 -18.76 2.93 -5.62
C ILE A 62 -19.94 1.96 -5.48
N GLN A 63 -19.82 0.76 -6.06
CA GLN A 63 -20.77 -0.35 -5.94
C GLN A 63 -19.99 -1.65 -5.76
N GLY A 64 -20.59 -2.64 -5.13
CA GLY A 64 -19.95 -3.89 -4.74
C GLY A 64 -19.65 -3.91 -3.25
N GLN A 65 -18.84 -4.86 -2.81
CA GLN A 65 -18.48 -5.03 -1.39
C GLN A 65 -16.97 -5.16 -1.22
N ILE A 66 -16.46 -4.62 -0.12
CA ILE A 66 -15.11 -4.90 0.38
C ILE A 66 -15.26 -5.34 1.83
N LEU A 67 -15.01 -6.60 2.08
CA LEU A 67 -15.06 -7.16 3.43
C LEU A 67 -13.65 -7.14 4.03
N TYR A 68 -13.49 -6.40 5.11
CA TYR A 68 -12.30 -6.43 5.96
C TYR A 68 -12.62 -7.24 7.21
N ASP A 69 -11.93 -8.35 7.41
CA ASP A 69 -12.19 -9.29 8.52
C ASP A 69 -13.67 -9.70 8.60
N GLY A 70 -14.32 -9.89 7.43
CA GLY A 70 -15.72 -10.28 7.30
C GLY A 70 -16.73 -9.14 7.40
N HIS A 71 -16.31 -7.90 7.71
CA HIS A 71 -17.21 -6.74 7.83
C HIS A 71 -17.06 -5.80 6.62
N ASP A 72 -18.19 -5.36 6.04
CA ASP A 72 -18.18 -4.47 4.88
C ASP A 72 -17.67 -3.08 5.28
N ILE A 73 -16.57 -2.63 4.66
CA ILE A 73 -15.98 -1.31 4.96
C ILE A 73 -16.89 -0.14 4.60
N PHE A 74 -17.93 -0.36 3.79
CA PHE A 74 -18.94 0.65 3.42
C PHE A 74 -20.20 0.61 4.26
N ALA A 75 -20.28 -0.28 5.26
CA ALA A 75 -21.42 -0.35 6.15
C ALA A 75 -21.60 0.97 6.92
N PRO A 76 -22.85 1.40 7.21
CA PRO A 76 -23.13 2.70 7.85
C PRO A 76 -22.53 2.88 9.24
N ASP A 77 -22.23 1.80 9.93
CA ASP A 77 -21.67 1.73 11.29
C ASP A 77 -20.13 1.80 11.30
N VAL A 78 -19.46 1.79 10.13
CA VAL A 78 -17.99 1.81 10.05
C VAL A 78 -17.43 3.20 10.39
N ASP A 79 -16.62 3.26 11.44
CA ASP A 79 -15.77 4.42 11.71
C ASP A 79 -14.58 4.42 10.72
N VAL A 80 -14.61 5.35 9.77
CA VAL A 80 -13.57 5.48 8.73
C VAL A 80 -12.20 5.83 9.32
N ASN A 81 -12.14 6.53 10.45
CA ASN A 81 -10.86 6.85 11.11
C ASN A 81 -10.26 5.60 11.75
N ALA A 82 -11.09 4.77 12.37
CA ALA A 82 -10.67 3.47 12.89
C ALA A 82 -10.20 2.54 11.75
N LEU A 83 -10.92 2.49 10.63
CA LEU A 83 -10.53 1.73 9.43
C LEU A 83 -9.16 2.18 8.91
N ARG A 84 -8.92 3.49 8.78
CA ARG A 84 -7.65 4.05 8.29
C ARG A 84 -6.49 3.91 9.27
N ARG A 85 -6.77 3.60 10.53
CA ARG A 85 -5.74 3.17 11.47
C ARG A 85 -5.27 1.74 11.19
N GLU A 86 -6.22 0.85 10.87
CA GLU A 86 -5.96 -0.56 10.54
C GLU A 86 -5.34 -0.74 9.14
N ILE A 87 -5.61 0.20 8.22
CA ILE A 87 -5.15 0.18 6.83
C ILE A 87 -4.30 1.42 6.54
N GLY A 88 -2.98 1.27 6.71
CA GLY A 88 -2.02 2.34 6.46
C GLY A 88 -1.71 2.53 4.97
N MET A 89 -1.43 3.77 4.54
CA MET A 89 -1.13 4.11 3.14
C MET A 89 0.23 4.78 2.99
N VAL A 90 1.03 4.29 2.04
CA VAL A 90 2.29 4.88 1.58
C VAL A 90 2.13 5.30 0.12
N PHE A 91 2.32 6.59 -0.14
CA PHE A 91 2.10 7.19 -1.46
C PHE A 91 3.33 7.07 -2.37
N GLN A 92 3.09 7.21 -3.68
CA GLN A 92 4.10 7.17 -4.73
C GLN A 92 5.20 8.22 -4.50
N LYS A 93 4.82 9.48 -4.22
CA LYS A 93 5.78 10.52 -3.86
C LYS A 93 5.89 10.57 -2.34
N PRO A 94 7.12 10.55 -1.79
CA PRO A 94 7.32 10.78 -0.37
C PRO A 94 6.62 12.08 0.05
N ASN A 95 5.85 12.00 1.13
CA ASN A 95 5.07 13.14 1.64
C ASN A 95 5.27 13.35 3.14
N PRO A 96 6.53 13.51 3.60
CA PRO A 96 6.75 13.82 5.00
C PRO A 96 6.09 15.16 5.34
N PHE A 97 5.52 15.26 6.52
CA PHE A 97 5.01 16.53 7.02
C PHE A 97 6.16 17.54 7.23
N PRO A 98 5.93 18.85 7.10
CA PRO A 98 6.95 19.89 7.34
C PRO A 98 7.25 20.04 8.84
N MET A 99 7.64 18.93 9.45
CA MET A 99 7.93 18.75 10.88
C MET A 99 9.26 18.04 11.04
N SER A 100 9.67 17.82 12.31
CA SER A 100 10.84 16.99 12.62
C SER A 100 10.64 15.53 12.18
N ILE A 101 11.73 14.77 12.08
CA ILE A 101 11.68 13.32 11.85
C ILE A 101 10.87 12.64 12.94
N TYR A 102 11.13 13.00 14.19
CA TYR A 102 10.40 12.51 15.36
C TYR A 102 8.89 12.77 15.26
N ASP A 103 8.51 14.03 15.01
CA ASP A 103 7.10 14.42 14.98
C ASP A 103 6.33 13.80 13.80
N ASN A 104 6.98 13.52 12.68
CA ASN A 104 6.39 12.75 11.60
C ASN A 104 5.91 11.37 12.07
N VAL A 105 6.75 10.64 12.81
CA VAL A 105 6.42 9.29 13.29
C VAL A 105 5.45 9.35 14.47
N ALA A 106 5.68 10.27 15.41
CA ALA A 106 4.83 10.43 16.59
C ALA A 106 3.43 11.01 16.29
N TYR A 107 3.20 11.52 15.07
CA TYR A 107 1.95 12.20 14.72
C TYR A 107 0.72 11.30 14.90
N GLY A 108 0.74 10.11 14.29
CA GLY A 108 -0.35 9.13 14.38
C GLY A 108 -0.64 8.71 15.83
N PRO A 109 0.33 8.18 16.59
CA PRO A 109 0.15 7.82 17.98
C PRO A 109 -0.43 8.95 18.84
N ARG A 110 0.08 10.19 18.70
CA ARG A 110 -0.47 11.36 19.41
C ARG A 110 -1.93 11.63 19.06
N THR A 111 -2.29 11.54 17.79
CA THR A 111 -3.67 11.72 17.31
C THR A 111 -4.61 10.67 17.88
N HIS A 112 -4.09 9.46 18.10
CA HIS A 112 -4.81 8.35 18.73
C HIS A 112 -4.70 8.32 20.27
N GLY A 113 -4.24 9.40 20.90
CA GLY A 113 -4.34 9.61 22.34
C GLY A 113 -3.11 9.20 23.15
N VAL A 114 -2.01 8.71 22.55
CA VAL A 114 -0.77 8.44 23.27
C VAL A 114 -0.16 9.76 23.75
N ARG A 115 -0.05 9.94 25.06
CA ARG A 115 0.44 11.17 25.71
C ARG A 115 1.75 10.97 26.45
N ASP A 116 2.01 9.76 26.91
CA ASP A 116 3.24 9.45 27.63
C ASP A 116 4.45 9.58 26.71
N ARG A 117 5.46 10.28 27.20
CA ARG A 117 6.65 10.58 26.40
C ARG A 117 7.53 9.37 26.20
N ALA A 118 7.68 8.52 27.21
CA ALA A 118 8.51 7.34 27.12
C ALA A 118 7.89 6.32 26.16
N GLU A 119 6.55 6.18 26.18
CA GLU A 119 5.81 5.37 25.23
C GLU A 119 6.00 5.89 23.80
N LEU A 120 5.86 7.21 23.56
CA LEU A 120 6.08 7.81 22.24
C LEU A 120 7.52 7.61 21.75
N ASP A 121 8.51 7.78 22.64
CA ASP A 121 9.92 7.58 22.28
C ASP A 121 10.16 6.12 21.85
N GLY A 122 9.56 5.15 22.55
CA GLY A 122 9.59 3.73 22.19
C GLY A 122 8.93 3.43 20.83
N ILE A 123 7.74 3.96 20.60
CA ILE A 123 7.02 3.81 19.32
C ILE A 123 7.84 4.40 18.17
N VAL A 124 8.38 5.59 18.33
CA VAL A 124 9.19 6.27 17.31
C VAL A 124 10.44 5.45 16.98
N GLU A 125 11.18 5.00 17.99
CA GLU A 125 12.36 4.16 17.75
C GLU A 125 12.00 2.85 17.06
N GLN A 126 11.00 2.13 17.54
CA GLN A 126 10.55 0.86 16.96
C GLN A 126 10.11 1.04 15.51
N SER A 127 9.34 2.08 15.21
CA SER A 127 8.85 2.35 13.85
C SER A 127 9.97 2.72 12.89
N LEU A 128 10.95 3.53 13.34
CA LEU A 128 12.12 3.87 12.53
C LEU A 128 13.04 2.67 12.31
N ARG A 129 13.15 1.76 13.28
CA ARG A 129 13.86 0.48 13.13
C ARG A 129 13.11 -0.43 12.15
N GLY A 130 11.79 -0.57 12.34
CA GLY A 130 10.92 -1.33 11.44
C GLY A 130 10.95 -0.83 10.00
N ALA A 131 11.21 0.44 9.76
CA ALA A 131 11.38 1.04 8.42
C ALA A 131 12.86 1.09 7.95
N ALA A 132 13.77 0.40 8.65
CA ALA A 132 15.20 0.31 8.32
C ALA A 132 15.90 1.68 8.14
N ILE A 133 15.50 2.72 8.91
CA ILE A 133 16.08 4.08 8.81
C ILE A 133 16.69 4.56 10.13
N TRP A 134 16.46 3.89 11.25
CA TRP A 134 16.88 4.34 12.59
C TRP A 134 18.34 4.79 12.66
N TYR A 135 19.27 3.95 12.21
CA TYR A 135 20.70 4.23 12.30
C TYR A 135 21.15 5.44 11.46
N GLU A 136 20.37 5.82 10.46
CA GLU A 136 20.65 7.00 9.64
C GLU A 136 20.16 8.31 10.26
N VAL A 137 19.16 8.24 11.17
CA VAL A 137 18.45 9.42 11.67
C VAL A 137 18.46 9.61 13.19
N LYS A 138 18.86 8.61 13.97
CA LYS A 138 18.77 8.62 15.45
C LYS A 138 19.42 9.85 16.12
N ASP A 139 20.52 10.37 15.56
CA ASP A 139 21.25 11.51 16.11
C ASP A 139 20.67 12.86 15.62
N ARG A 140 19.62 12.85 14.80
CA ARG A 140 19.01 14.04 14.21
C ARG A 140 17.48 14.02 14.18
N LEU A 141 16.83 13.30 15.10
CA LEU A 141 15.39 13.15 15.19
C LEU A 141 14.62 14.49 15.24
N LYS A 142 15.22 15.52 15.83
CA LYS A 142 14.63 16.87 15.92
C LYS A 142 14.86 17.74 14.67
N LYS A 143 15.62 17.26 13.67
CA LYS A 143 15.81 17.97 12.41
C LYS A 143 14.60 17.80 11.49
N SER A 144 14.43 18.76 10.57
CA SER A 144 13.35 18.72 9.58
C SER A 144 13.42 17.44 8.72
N ALA A 145 12.28 16.77 8.54
CA ALA A 145 12.14 15.61 7.67
C ALA A 145 12.36 15.96 6.18
N LEU A 146 12.11 17.22 5.80
CA LEU A 146 12.29 17.67 4.41
C LEU A 146 13.76 17.70 3.97
N GLY A 147 14.72 17.69 4.89
CA GLY A 147 16.15 17.61 4.60
C GLY A 147 16.69 16.19 4.36
N LEU A 148 15.84 15.18 4.39
CA LEU A 148 16.19 13.79 4.09
C LEU A 148 16.27 13.55 2.58
N SER A 149 17.07 12.56 2.12
CA SER A 149 17.03 12.09 0.73
C SER A 149 15.69 11.46 0.38
N GLY A 150 15.34 11.34 -0.91
CA GLY A 150 14.07 10.76 -1.34
C GLY A 150 13.81 9.36 -0.77
N GLY A 151 14.80 8.48 -0.80
CA GLY A 151 14.70 7.14 -0.20
C GLY A 151 14.56 7.16 1.32
N GLN A 152 15.20 8.11 2.01
CA GLN A 152 15.03 8.31 3.44
C GLN A 152 13.64 8.86 3.77
N GLN A 153 13.13 9.81 2.99
CA GLN A 153 11.77 10.33 3.15
C GLN A 153 10.72 9.23 2.94
N GLN A 154 10.92 8.36 1.95
CA GLN A 154 10.00 7.25 1.71
C GLN A 154 9.98 6.27 2.90
N ARG A 155 11.16 5.87 3.40
CA ARG A 155 11.24 5.02 4.60
C ARG A 155 10.69 5.71 5.86
N LEU A 156 10.82 7.03 5.96
CA LEU A 156 10.16 7.79 7.03
C LEU A 156 8.62 7.74 6.90
N CYS A 157 8.07 7.84 5.68
CA CYS A 157 6.63 7.70 5.46
C CYS A 157 6.15 6.27 5.80
N ILE A 158 6.97 5.24 5.53
CA ILE A 158 6.68 3.87 5.99
C ILE A 158 6.72 3.82 7.52
N ALA A 159 7.74 4.37 8.18
CA ALA A 159 7.81 4.41 9.65
C ALA A 159 6.59 5.11 10.26
N ARG A 160 6.13 6.22 9.66
CA ARG A 160 4.91 6.92 10.08
C ARG A 160 3.67 6.03 9.98
N ALA A 161 3.54 5.25 8.90
CA ALA A 161 2.44 4.31 8.74
C ALA A 161 2.52 3.16 9.77
N LEU A 162 3.70 2.62 10.04
CA LEU A 162 3.92 1.55 11.03
C LEU A 162 3.66 2.00 12.48
N ALA A 163 3.80 3.29 12.79
CA ALA A 163 3.68 3.82 14.15
C ALA A 163 2.29 3.65 14.77
N VAL A 164 1.26 3.47 13.96
CA VAL A 164 -0.11 3.17 14.42
C VAL A 164 -0.43 1.67 14.42
N GLN A 165 0.55 0.82 14.10
CA GLN A 165 0.45 -0.64 14.07
C GLN A 165 -0.72 -1.14 13.21
N PRO A 166 -0.78 -0.80 11.90
CA PRO A 166 -1.85 -1.24 11.03
C PRO A 166 -1.81 -2.76 10.84
N ARG A 167 -2.91 -3.37 10.38
CA ARG A 167 -2.89 -4.77 9.89
C ARG A 167 -2.57 -4.87 8.41
N ILE A 168 -2.85 -3.81 7.67
CA ILE A 168 -2.63 -3.74 6.22
C ILE A 168 -1.76 -2.52 5.90
N LEU A 169 -0.80 -2.70 5.00
CA LEU A 169 0.02 -1.61 4.45
C LEU A 169 -0.19 -1.54 2.94
N LEU A 170 -0.83 -0.46 2.49
CA LEU A 170 -1.01 -0.14 1.08
C LEU A 170 0.18 0.67 0.60
N MET A 171 0.77 0.29 -0.54
CA MET A 171 1.92 0.98 -1.13
C MET A 171 1.63 1.31 -2.61
N ASP A 172 1.45 2.58 -2.93
CA ASP A 172 1.21 3.05 -4.30
C ASP A 172 2.55 3.42 -4.96
N GLU A 173 3.12 2.53 -5.77
CA GLU A 173 4.40 2.71 -6.49
C GLU A 173 5.54 3.26 -5.61
N PRO A 174 5.84 2.67 -4.43
CA PRO A 174 6.70 3.28 -3.41
C PRO A 174 8.16 3.48 -3.84
N THR A 175 8.57 2.94 -4.97
CA THR A 175 9.97 2.96 -5.47
C THR A 175 10.14 3.70 -6.79
N SER A 176 9.05 4.21 -7.40
CA SER A 176 9.07 4.77 -8.77
C SER A 176 9.97 6.00 -8.97
N ALA A 177 10.23 6.76 -7.89
CA ALA A 177 11.06 7.97 -7.92
C ALA A 177 12.41 7.79 -7.20
N LEU A 178 12.83 6.53 -6.94
CA LEU A 178 14.02 6.22 -6.16
C LEU A 178 15.14 5.64 -7.03
N ASP A 179 16.36 5.83 -6.56
CA ASP A 179 17.54 5.18 -7.12
C ASP A 179 17.52 3.65 -6.85
N PRO A 180 18.33 2.85 -7.59
CA PRO A 180 18.33 1.39 -7.45
C PRO A 180 18.66 0.88 -6.03
N ILE A 181 19.56 1.57 -5.32
CA ILE A 181 19.96 1.19 -3.95
C ILE A 181 18.80 1.41 -2.99
N SER A 182 18.14 2.57 -3.07
CA SER A 182 16.96 2.88 -2.27
C SER A 182 15.78 1.95 -2.61
N THR A 183 15.62 1.56 -3.88
CA THR A 183 14.63 0.59 -4.33
C THR A 183 14.86 -0.78 -3.67
N SER A 184 16.08 -1.32 -3.73
CA SER A 184 16.43 -2.59 -3.11
C SER A 184 16.13 -2.60 -1.61
N ARG A 185 16.45 -1.51 -0.91
CA ARG A 185 16.15 -1.38 0.52
C ARG A 185 14.65 -1.40 0.83
N ILE A 186 13.81 -0.81 -0.04
CA ILE A 186 12.35 -0.85 0.14
C ILE A 186 11.81 -2.26 -0.17
N GLU A 187 12.36 -2.97 -1.15
CA GLU A 187 11.99 -4.36 -1.47
C GLU A 187 12.33 -5.31 -0.31
N GLU A 188 13.55 -5.22 0.22
CA GLU A 188 13.98 -5.99 1.39
C GLU A 188 13.09 -5.69 2.60
N LEU A 189 12.78 -4.41 2.82
CA LEU A 189 11.91 -3.96 3.89
C LEU A 189 10.50 -4.56 3.74
N ALA A 190 9.88 -4.49 2.55
CA ALA A 190 8.56 -5.07 2.31
C ALA A 190 8.55 -6.59 2.60
N THR A 191 9.60 -7.30 2.18
CA THR A 191 9.74 -8.74 2.45
C THR A 191 9.83 -9.05 3.95
N GLN A 192 10.50 -8.21 4.74
CA GLN A 192 10.56 -8.38 6.19
C GLN A 192 9.22 -8.03 6.86
N LEU A 193 8.57 -6.97 6.40
CA LEU A 193 7.31 -6.49 6.98
C LEU A 193 6.16 -7.48 6.77
N LYS A 194 6.17 -8.31 5.71
CA LYS A 194 5.08 -9.28 5.47
C LYS A 194 4.91 -10.31 6.60
N GLU A 195 5.93 -10.55 7.41
CA GLU A 195 5.82 -11.45 8.56
C GLU A 195 4.80 -10.95 9.60
N GLN A 196 4.56 -9.64 9.63
CA GLN A 196 3.68 -8.99 10.59
C GLN A 196 2.46 -8.34 9.94
N TYR A 197 2.59 -7.86 8.70
CA TYR A 197 1.61 -7.04 7.99
C TYR A 197 1.16 -7.72 6.69
N THR A 198 -0.07 -7.45 6.29
CA THR A 198 -0.55 -7.74 4.93
C THR A 198 -0.19 -6.55 4.05
N ILE A 199 0.50 -6.79 2.94
CA ILE A 199 0.99 -5.72 2.06
C ILE A 199 0.30 -5.82 0.70
N ILE A 200 -0.22 -4.69 0.22
CA ILE A 200 -0.73 -4.56 -1.15
C ILE A 200 0.09 -3.47 -1.83
N ILE A 201 0.82 -3.84 -2.87
CA ILE A 201 1.74 -2.94 -3.55
C ILE A 201 1.35 -2.75 -5.02
N VAL A 202 1.18 -1.50 -5.44
CA VAL A 202 1.12 -1.16 -6.88
C VAL A 202 2.54 -1.00 -7.39
N THR A 203 2.85 -1.64 -8.51
CA THR A 203 4.11 -1.44 -9.21
C THR A 203 3.94 -1.56 -10.72
N HIS A 204 4.69 -0.78 -11.48
CA HIS A 204 4.86 -0.94 -12.92
C HIS A 204 6.11 -1.77 -13.27
N ASN A 205 6.91 -2.14 -12.25
CA ASN A 205 8.12 -2.96 -12.42
C ASN A 205 7.78 -4.44 -12.19
N MET A 206 7.65 -5.19 -13.29
CA MET A 206 7.33 -6.62 -13.25
C MET A 206 8.39 -7.45 -12.51
N GLN A 207 9.67 -7.07 -12.63
CA GLN A 207 10.75 -7.76 -11.91
C GLN A 207 10.66 -7.55 -10.40
N GLN A 208 10.22 -6.37 -9.96
CA GLN A 208 9.93 -6.11 -8.55
C GLN A 208 8.79 -7.00 -8.06
N ALA A 209 7.64 -7.02 -8.78
CA ALA A 209 6.52 -7.89 -8.42
C ALA A 209 6.96 -9.35 -8.30
N LEU A 210 7.73 -9.86 -9.29
CA LEU A 210 8.22 -11.24 -9.31
C LEU A 210 9.13 -11.58 -8.11
N ARG A 211 9.95 -10.60 -7.65
CA ARG A 211 10.89 -10.83 -6.54
C ARG A 211 10.22 -10.85 -5.17
N ILE A 212 9.26 -9.96 -4.94
CA ILE A 212 8.80 -9.71 -3.56
C ILE A 212 7.38 -10.20 -3.27
N SER A 213 6.51 -10.40 -4.27
CA SER A 213 5.11 -10.73 -4.02
C SER A 213 4.82 -12.23 -4.00
N ASP A 214 3.84 -12.60 -3.16
CA ASP A 214 3.30 -13.96 -3.07
C ASP A 214 2.18 -14.15 -4.10
N GLN A 215 1.35 -13.12 -4.28
CA GLN A 215 0.24 -13.07 -5.24
C GLN A 215 0.42 -11.87 -6.17
N THR A 216 -0.05 -12.01 -7.40
CA THR A 216 -0.04 -10.91 -8.37
C THR A 216 -1.40 -10.80 -9.06
N ALA A 217 -1.89 -9.57 -9.16
CA ALA A 217 -3.13 -9.21 -9.85
C ALA A 217 -2.80 -8.34 -11.06
N PHE A 218 -3.18 -8.79 -12.25
CA PHE A 218 -3.02 -8.02 -13.49
C PHE A 218 -4.30 -7.25 -13.81
N PHE A 219 -4.17 -5.92 -13.85
CA PHE A 219 -5.25 -4.98 -14.20
C PHE A 219 -5.11 -4.45 -15.62
N LEU A 220 -6.22 -4.36 -16.33
CA LEU A 220 -6.30 -3.76 -17.66
C LEU A 220 -7.65 -3.05 -17.86
N LEU A 221 -7.62 -1.77 -18.22
CA LEU A 221 -8.81 -0.95 -18.54
C LEU A 221 -9.94 -1.02 -17.49
N GLY A 222 -9.55 -1.06 -16.21
CA GLY A 222 -10.46 -1.12 -15.06
C GLY A 222 -10.89 -2.52 -14.65
N GLU A 223 -10.46 -3.55 -15.36
CA GLU A 223 -10.80 -4.95 -15.10
C GLU A 223 -9.64 -5.69 -14.43
N LEU A 224 -9.93 -6.62 -13.53
CA LEU A 224 -9.00 -7.63 -13.07
C LEU A 224 -8.98 -8.78 -14.09
N ILE A 225 -7.88 -8.90 -14.83
CA ILE A 225 -7.74 -9.88 -15.90
C ILE A 225 -7.33 -11.25 -15.36
N GLU A 226 -6.34 -11.25 -14.47
CA GLU A 226 -5.83 -12.46 -13.84
C GLU A 226 -5.32 -12.19 -12.45
N TYR A 227 -5.57 -13.12 -11.53
CA TYR A 227 -5.07 -13.11 -10.16
C TYR A 227 -4.65 -14.52 -9.78
N ASP A 228 -3.39 -14.73 -9.48
CA ASP A 228 -2.86 -16.06 -9.09
C ASP A 228 -1.55 -15.88 -8.28
N ALA A 229 -1.00 -16.97 -7.78
CA ALA A 229 0.34 -16.99 -7.20
C ALA A 229 1.34 -16.36 -8.20
N THR A 230 2.21 -15.48 -7.71
CA THR A 230 3.12 -14.68 -8.55
C THR A 230 3.90 -15.52 -9.53
N GLN A 231 4.53 -16.60 -9.07
CA GLN A 231 5.31 -17.51 -9.93
C GLN A 231 4.46 -18.08 -11.07
N LYS A 232 3.21 -18.45 -10.75
CA LYS A 232 2.31 -19.05 -11.74
C LYS A 232 1.85 -18.02 -12.77
N LEU A 233 1.46 -16.83 -12.34
CA LEU A 233 1.05 -15.76 -13.24
C LEU A 233 2.18 -15.34 -14.20
N PHE A 234 3.44 -15.30 -13.73
CA PHE A 234 4.57 -14.89 -14.57
C PHE A 234 5.09 -15.98 -15.51
N TYR A 235 5.05 -17.26 -15.13
CA TYR A 235 5.62 -18.34 -15.93
C TYR A 235 4.59 -19.19 -16.69
N GLN A 236 3.33 -19.18 -16.21
CA GLN A 236 2.24 -19.97 -16.78
C GLN A 236 0.91 -19.19 -16.74
N PRO A 237 0.86 -17.98 -17.34
CA PRO A 237 -0.38 -17.18 -17.35
C PRO A 237 -1.50 -17.95 -18.06
N LYS A 238 -2.71 -17.84 -17.53
CA LYS A 238 -3.91 -18.45 -18.13
C LYS A 238 -4.52 -17.57 -19.19
N GLU A 239 -4.39 -16.25 -19.01
CA GLU A 239 -4.98 -15.24 -19.88
C GLU A 239 -3.94 -14.78 -20.93
N LYS A 240 -4.33 -14.80 -22.21
CA LYS A 240 -3.47 -14.32 -23.29
C LYS A 240 -3.05 -12.86 -23.11
N ARG A 241 -3.93 -12.01 -22.58
CA ARG A 241 -3.66 -10.60 -22.27
C ARG A 241 -2.57 -10.45 -21.22
N THR A 242 -2.51 -11.35 -20.24
CA THR A 242 -1.46 -11.40 -19.22
C THR A 242 -0.12 -11.78 -19.84
N GLU A 243 -0.10 -12.82 -20.68
CA GLU A 243 1.11 -13.26 -21.39
C GLU A 243 1.69 -12.14 -22.28
N ASP A 244 0.83 -11.48 -23.06
CA ASP A 244 1.23 -10.39 -23.94
C ASP A 244 1.81 -9.20 -23.14
N TYR A 245 1.22 -8.87 -21.98
CA TYR A 245 1.72 -7.82 -21.11
C TYR A 245 3.09 -8.17 -20.52
N ILE A 246 3.26 -9.38 -19.95
CA ILE A 246 4.50 -9.82 -19.32
C ILE A 246 5.65 -9.92 -20.34
N THR A 247 5.34 -10.36 -21.57
CA THR A 247 6.34 -10.52 -22.64
C THR A 247 6.64 -9.23 -23.42
N GLY A 248 5.99 -8.11 -23.04
CA GLY A 248 6.17 -6.82 -23.74
C GLY A 248 5.57 -6.76 -25.13
N ARG A 249 4.67 -7.68 -25.49
CA ARG A 249 3.94 -7.72 -26.79
C ARG A 249 2.64 -6.93 -26.74
N PHE A 250 2.52 -6.08 -25.73
CA PHE A 250 1.33 -5.29 -25.47
C PHE A 250 1.39 -3.98 -26.25
N GLY A 251 0.61 -3.84 -27.32
CA GLY A 251 0.54 -2.67 -28.16
C GLY A 251 -0.62 -2.77 -29.14
#